data_74c9b2f92321da139a4d56f1054ea43f
#
_entry.id   74c9b2f92321da139a4d56f1054ea43f
#
_cell.length_a   1.000
_cell.length_b   1.000
_cell.length_c   1.000
_cell.angle_alpha   90.00
_cell.angle_beta   90.00
_cell.angle_gamma   90.00
#
_symmetry.space_group_name_H-M   'P 1'
#
loop_
_entity.id
_entity.type
_entity.pdbx_description
1 polymer ?
#
loop_
_entity_poly.entity_id
_entity_poly.type
_entity_poly.pdbx_seq_one_letter_code
_entity_poly.pdbx_strand_id
1 'polypeptide(L)'
;MNKSLLTLSLIPIASVMHTYGTNHVPDNRPNIILFLVDDMGWQDTSLPFWTQRTMYNERYETPNMEKLAQQGMMFTQAYASSISSPTRCSLMTGCNASRHRVTNWTLRKNTKTDAVSNTLEVPDWNYNGIAQVHGTNNTFIATSFVQLLKDNGYHTIHCGKAHWGAIDTPGESPYHFGFETNIAGHAAGGPATYLSERNYGYDEAGNSTSLFSVPGLEKYWRTGTFMTEALTQEALKALDKAKKYNQPFYLYMSHYAIHVPIDKDVRFYDKYKKKGLSDKEAAYASLIEGMDKSLGDIMDWLEKNGEADNTIVIFMSDNGGYATGSGWRDEPLYTQNFPLKCGKGSAYEGGIREPMIVRWPSTVQPGT
;
A
#
# COMPACT_ATOMS: atom_id res chain seq x y z
N MET A 1 -75.64 -53.59 -18.57
CA MET A 1 -74.89 -52.73 -17.66
C MET A 1 -73.42 -53.20 -17.70
N ASN A 2 -72.60 -52.65 -18.57
CA ASN A 2 -71.19 -52.97 -18.70
C ASN A 2 -70.34 -51.91 -18.00
N LYS A 3 -69.59 -52.28 -16.97
CA LYS A 3 -68.62 -51.48 -16.30
C LYS A 3 -67.26 -51.68 -17.01
N SER A 4 -66.77 -50.66 -17.72
CA SER A 4 -65.38 -50.59 -18.27
C SER A 4 -64.45 -50.17 -17.14
N LEU A 5 -63.46 -51.00 -16.82
CA LEU A 5 -62.34 -50.63 -15.99
C LEU A 5 -61.31 -49.93 -16.88
N LEU A 6 -60.98 -48.69 -16.56
CA LEU A 6 -59.80 -48.00 -17.11
C LEU A 6 -58.56 -48.35 -16.23
N THR A 7 -57.65 -49.08 -16.81
CA THR A 7 -56.33 -49.28 -16.22
C THR A 7 -55.41 -48.10 -16.58
N LEU A 8 -55.04 -47.30 -15.56
CA LEU A 8 -53.97 -46.25 -15.70
C LEU A 8 -52.58 -46.93 -15.58
N SER A 9 -51.84 -46.93 -16.65
CA SER A 9 -50.44 -47.34 -16.63
C SER A 9 -49.55 -46.14 -16.21
N LEU A 10 -48.92 -46.26 -15.03
CA LEU A 10 -47.86 -45.32 -14.57
C LEU A 10 -46.59 -45.63 -15.31
N ILE A 11 -46.14 -44.64 -16.13
CA ILE A 11 -44.81 -44.64 -16.77
C ILE A 11 -43.85 -44.00 -15.76
N PRO A 12 -42.75 -44.63 -15.33
CA PRO A 12 -41.75 -44.00 -14.49
C PRO A 12 -40.96 -42.97 -15.28
N ILE A 13 -41.09 -41.71 -14.91
CA ILE A 13 -40.20 -40.63 -15.42
C ILE A 13 -38.85 -40.82 -14.74
N ALA A 14 -37.87 -41.40 -15.45
CA ALA A 14 -36.51 -41.41 -15.03
C ALA A 14 -35.95 -39.98 -15.23
N SER A 15 -35.77 -39.21 -14.17
CA SER A 15 -35.08 -37.94 -14.15
C SER A 15 -33.58 -38.22 -14.37
N VAL A 16 -33.09 -37.96 -15.59
CA VAL A 16 -31.68 -37.92 -15.89
C VAL A 16 -31.12 -36.63 -15.24
N MET A 17 -30.52 -36.76 -14.05
CA MET A 17 -29.69 -35.70 -13.51
C MET A 17 -28.47 -35.52 -14.40
N HIS A 18 -28.48 -34.51 -15.26
CA HIS A 18 -27.27 -34.01 -15.89
C HIS A 18 -26.42 -33.33 -14.82
N THR A 19 -25.43 -34.03 -14.31
CA THR A 19 -24.33 -33.38 -13.59
C THR A 19 -23.55 -32.56 -14.61
N TYR A 20 -23.83 -31.26 -14.69
CA TYR A 20 -22.93 -30.34 -15.36
C TYR A 20 -21.65 -30.32 -14.51
N GLY A 21 -20.67 -31.11 -14.95
CA GLY A 21 -19.29 -30.90 -14.51
C GLY A 21 -18.92 -29.49 -14.96
N THR A 22 -18.79 -28.57 -14.02
CA THR A 22 -18.19 -27.28 -14.26
C THR A 22 -16.75 -27.58 -14.65
N ASN A 23 -16.47 -27.60 -15.97
CA ASN A 23 -15.11 -27.50 -16.46
C ASN A 23 -14.60 -26.15 -15.94
N HIS A 24 -13.87 -26.15 -14.84
CA HIS A 24 -13.16 -25.01 -14.35
C HIS A 24 -12.10 -24.68 -15.41
N VAL A 25 -12.43 -23.74 -16.28
CA VAL A 25 -11.39 -23.07 -17.08
C VAL A 25 -10.51 -22.34 -16.06
N PRO A 26 -9.20 -22.61 -16.03
CA PRO A 26 -8.32 -21.87 -15.13
C PRO A 26 -8.49 -20.37 -15.36
N ASP A 27 -8.66 -19.61 -14.31
CA ASP A 27 -8.73 -18.16 -14.40
C ASP A 27 -7.32 -17.63 -14.73
N ASN A 28 -7.11 -17.28 -16.00
CA ASN A 28 -5.80 -16.81 -16.50
C ASN A 28 -5.58 -15.32 -16.23
N ARG A 29 -6.50 -14.64 -15.52
CA ARG A 29 -6.27 -13.24 -15.13
C ARG A 29 -5.11 -13.17 -14.15
N PRO A 30 -4.18 -12.19 -14.30
CA PRO A 30 -3.04 -12.08 -13.40
C PRO A 30 -3.47 -11.65 -12.00
N ASN A 31 -2.77 -12.14 -11.00
CA ASN A 31 -2.77 -11.51 -9.69
C ASN A 31 -2.10 -10.12 -9.78
N ILE A 32 -2.46 -9.23 -8.89
CA ILE A 32 -1.92 -7.87 -8.88
C ILE A 32 -1.42 -7.53 -7.46
N ILE A 33 -0.19 -7.11 -7.36
CA ILE A 33 0.39 -6.56 -6.13
C ILE A 33 0.80 -5.11 -6.41
N LEU A 34 0.18 -4.18 -5.70
CA LEU A 34 0.66 -2.81 -5.62
C LEU A 34 1.40 -2.65 -4.29
N PHE A 35 2.72 -2.57 -4.37
CA PHE A 35 3.61 -2.34 -3.23
C PHE A 35 3.94 -0.84 -3.15
N LEU A 36 3.26 -0.14 -2.24
CA LEU A 36 3.37 1.30 -2.08
C LEU A 36 4.16 1.64 -0.82
N VAL A 37 5.21 2.43 -1.00
CA VAL A 37 6.06 2.92 0.09
C VAL A 37 5.69 4.36 0.43
N ASP A 38 5.77 4.74 1.69
CA ASP A 38 5.43 6.07 2.18
C ASP A 38 6.67 6.93 2.32
N ASP A 39 6.69 8.10 1.67
CA ASP A 39 7.78 9.10 1.74
C ASP A 39 9.15 8.62 1.21
N MET A 40 9.21 7.66 0.30
CA MET A 40 10.47 7.17 -0.25
C MET A 40 11.00 8.10 -1.34
N GLY A 41 12.18 8.65 -1.11
CA GLY A 41 12.87 9.50 -2.07
C GLY A 41 13.62 8.72 -3.16
N TRP A 42 14.03 9.43 -4.19
CA TRP A 42 14.68 8.88 -5.38
C TRP A 42 16.04 8.22 -5.10
N GLN A 43 16.69 8.60 -3.99
CA GLN A 43 17.96 8.06 -3.54
C GLN A 43 17.86 7.11 -2.33
N ASP A 44 16.67 6.83 -1.86
CA ASP A 44 16.44 5.92 -0.70
C ASP A 44 16.53 4.44 -1.09
N THR A 45 17.46 4.10 -1.95
CA THR A 45 17.65 2.76 -2.51
C THR A 45 19.08 2.55 -2.99
N SER A 46 19.56 1.31 -3.04
CA SER A 46 20.80 0.95 -3.70
C SER A 46 20.67 0.96 -5.23
N LEU A 47 19.45 0.94 -5.76
CA LEU A 47 19.16 0.99 -7.20
C LEU A 47 19.13 2.43 -7.68
N PRO A 48 20.03 2.88 -8.59
CA PRO A 48 20.03 4.25 -9.08
C PRO A 48 18.90 4.47 -10.09
N PHE A 49 17.95 5.36 -9.77
CA PHE A 49 16.94 5.84 -10.72
C PHE A 49 17.46 6.97 -11.62
N TRP A 50 18.66 7.49 -11.35
CA TRP A 50 19.35 8.47 -12.17
C TRP A 50 20.44 7.81 -13.02
N THR A 51 20.97 8.55 -14.00
CA THR A 51 22.06 8.10 -14.88
C THR A 51 23.39 7.88 -14.15
N GLN A 52 23.53 8.42 -12.94
CA GLN A 52 24.73 8.32 -12.11
C GLN A 52 24.37 7.70 -10.76
N ARG A 53 25.21 6.77 -10.32
CA ARG A 53 25.17 6.23 -8.95
C ARG A 53 25.72 7.29 -8.00
N THR A 54 25.08 7.50 -6.88
CA THR A 54 25.47 8.48 -5.87
C THR A 54 25.91 7.79 -4.57
N MET A 55 26.53 8.54 -3.66
CA MET A 55 26.87 8.06 -2.33
C MET A 55 25.65 7.57 -1.53
N TYR A 56 24.46 8.06 -1.82
CA TYR A 56 23.21 7.59 -1.17
C TYR A 56 22.83 6.20 -1.64
N ASN A 57 22.98 5.91 -2.93
CA ASN A 57 22.76 4.55 -3.46
C ASN A 57 23.80 3.55 -2.92
N GLU A 58 24.98 3.98 -2.51
CA GLU A 58 26.00 3.13 -1.89
C GLU A 58 25.73 2.90 -0.39
N ARG A 59 25.00 3.81 0.23
CA ARG A 59 24.67 3.75 1.66
C ARG A 59 23.68 2.65 1.99
N TYR A 60 22.61 2.57 1.19
CA TYR A 60 21.48 1.68 1.44
C TYR A 60 21.68 0.30 0.81
N GLU A 61 21.01 -0.70 1.36
CA GLU A 61 20.97 -2.05 0.84
C GLU A 61 19.52 -2.42 0.55
N THR A 62 19.18 -2.44 -0.74
CA THR A 62 17.83 -2.80 -1.24
C THR A 62 17.92 -3.89 -2.32
N PRO A 63 18.46 -5.08 -1.97
CA PRO A 63 18.71 -6.14 -2.94
C PRO A 63 17.43 -6.69 -3.57
N ASN A 64 16.28 -6.57 -2.93
CA ASN A 64 15.02 -7.05 -3.47
C ASN A 64 14.43 -6.07 -4.50
N MET A 65 14.64 -4.75 -4.33
CA MET A 65 14.35 -3.77 -5.37
C MET A 65 15.26 -3.99 -6.59
N GLU A 66 16.54 -4.29 -6.38
CA GLU A 66 17.47 -4.64 -7.47
C GLU A 66 17.00 -5.89 -8.22
N LYS A 67 16.60 -6.95 -7.48
CA LYS A 67 16.04 -8.18 -8.06
C LYS A 67 14.76 -7.89 -8.85
N LEU A 68 13.85 -7.07 -8.30
CA LEU A 68 12.62 -6.68 -8.98
C LEU A 68 12.89 -5.92 -10.28
N ALA A 69 13.85 -4.97 -10.27
CA ALA A 69 14.26 -4.22 -11.47
C ALA A 69 14.90 -5.12 -12.53
N GLN A 70 15.73 -6.09 -12.12
CA GLN A 70 16.31 -7.08 -13.04
C GLN A 70 15.25 -7.97 -13.70
N GLN A 71 14.14 -8.23 -13.02
CA GLN A 71 13.02 -9.05 -13.51
C GLN A 71 11.91 -8.24 -14.18
N GLY A 72 11.96 -6.92 -14.10
CA GLY A 72 10.95 -6.00 -14.59
C GLY A 72 11.52 -4.80 -15.34
N MET A 73 10.75 -3.73 -15.37
CA MET A 73 11.10 -2.44 -15.98
C MET A 73 11.14 -1.37 -14.89
N MET A 74 12.19 -0.55 -14.91
CA MET A 74 12.38 0.59 -14.04
C MET A 74 11.94 1.88 -14.74
N PHE A 75 11.00 2.60 -14.13
CA PHE A 75 10.51 3.87 -14.66
C PHE A 75 11.27 5.02 -14.03
N THR A 76 12.10 5.69 -14.81
CA THR A 76 12.89 6.84 -14.36
C THR A 76 12.11 8.16 -14.36
N GLN A 77 10.90 8.18 -14.92
CA GLN A 77 10.01 9.34 -15.01
C GLN A 77 8.59 8.96 -14.61
N ALA A 78 8.40 8.40 -13.43
CA ALA A 78 7.10 8.17 -12.83
C ALA A 78 6.75 9.34 -11.90
N TYR A 79 5.48 9.75 -11.89
CA TYR A 79 5.01 10.91 -11.16
C TYR A 79 3.80 10.59 -10.30
N ALA A 80 3.80 11.17 -9.09
CA ALA A 80 2.70 11.13 -8.14
C ALA A 80 2.31 12.56 -7.71
N SER A 81 1.38 12.71 -6.78
CA SER A 81 1.17 13.99 -6.10
C SER A 81 2.27 14.21 -5.06
N SER A 82 2.49 15.46 -4.65
CA SER A 82 3.56 15.81 -3.72
C SER A 82 3.29 15.41 -2.25
N ILE A 83 2.11 14.86 -1.96
CA ILE A 83 1.64 14.48 -0.62
C ILE A 83 0.82 13.20 -0.70
N SER A 84 0.82 12.41 0.38
CA SER A 84 0.23 11.07 0.45
C SER A 84 -1.25 10.98 0.08
N SER A 85 -2.16 11.76 0.71
CA SER A 85 -3.61 11.62 0.45
C SER A 85 -3.99 11.90 -1.01
N PRO A 86 -3.50 12.96 -1.67
CA PRO A 86 -3.79 13.18 -3.10
C PRO A 86 -3.40 12.01 -3.98
N THR A 87 -2.19 11.44 -3.80
CA THR A 87 -1.75 10.27 -4.57
C THR A 87 -2.63 9.05 -4.31
N ARG A 88 -2.92 8.77 -3.05
CA ARG A 88 -3.72 7.60 -2.65
C ARG A 88 -5.17 7.72 -3.12
N CYS A 89 -5.75 8.94 -3.08
CA CYS A 89 -7.06 9.22 -3.67
C CYS A 89 -7.05 9.04 -5.20
N SER A 90 -5.98 9.50 -5.87
CA SER A 90 -5.81 9.31 -7.30
C SER A 90 -5.73 7.83 -7.68
N LEU A 91 -4.95 7.03 -6.92
CA LEU A 91 -4.85 5.58 -7.11
C LEU A 91 -6.22 4.90 -6.93
N MET A 92 -6.98 5.26 -5.90
CA MET A 92 -8.29 4.63 -5.64
C MET A 92 -9.34 4.97 -6.69
N THR A 93 -9.32 6.20 -7.24
CA THR A 93 -10.42 6.71 -8.08
C THR A 93 -10.10 6.77 -9.57
N GLY A 94 -8.81 6.61 -9.96
CA GLY A 94 -8.37 6.87 -11.33
C GLY A 94 -8.46 8.34 -11.76
N CYS A 95 -8.66 9.26 -10.81
CA CYS A 95 -8.77 10.70 -11.04
C CYS A 95 -7.51 11.42 -10.54
N ASN A 96 -7.06 12.44 -11.24
CA ASN A 96 -5.98 13.28 -10.76
C ASN A 96 -6.45 14.24 -9.64
N ALA A 97 -5.50 14.83 -8.89
CA ALA A 97 -5.78 15.67 -7.74
C ALA A 97 -6.61 16.92 -8.10
N SER A 98 -6.47 17.48 -9.31
CA SER A 98 -7.27 18.61 -9.76
C SER A 98 -8.76 18.24 -9.97
N ARG A 99 -9.06 16.99 -10.29
CA ARG A 99 -10.44 16.49 -10.44
C ARG A 99 -11.06 16.11 -9.09
N HIS A 100 -10.40 15.29 -8.29
CA HIS A 100 -10.97 14.90 -7.00
C HIS A 100 -10.82 15.96 -5.92
N ARG A 101 -9.99 16.98 -6.13
CA ARG A 101 -9.79 18.12 -5.22
C ARG A 101 -9.45 17.72 -3.78
N VAL A 102 -8.79 16.59 -3.56
CA VAL A 102 -8.08 16.28 -2.33
C VAL A 102 -6.65 16.72 -2.55
N THR A 103 -6.28 17.90 -2.07
CA THR A 103 -5.03 18.58 -2.41
C THR A 103 -4.04 18.66 -1.25
N ASN A 104 -4.47 18.21 -0.07
CA ASN A 104 -3.64 18.09 1.11
C ASN A 104 -3.96 16.78 1.86
N TRP A 105 -3.25 16.49 2.96
CA TRP A 105 -3.51 15.30 3.75
C TRP A 105 -4.80 15.42 4.56
N THR A 106 -5.50 14.30 4.72
CA THR A 106 -6.76 14.20 5.46
C THR A 106 -6.53 13.55 6.81
N LEU A 107 -7.29 13.91 7.87
CA LEU A 107 -7.28 13.19 9.14
C LEU A 107 -8.57 13.38 9.93
N ARG A 108 -8.88 14.63 10.33
CA ARG A 108 -10.05 14.93 11.14
C ARG A 108 -11.21 15.36 10.26
N LYS A 109 -12.39 14.83 10.53
CA LYS A 109 -13.61 15.22 9.85
C LYS A 109 -13.82 16.74 9.93
N ASN A 110 -14.18 17.32 8.78
CA ASN A 110 -14.48 18.74 8.63
C ASN A 110 -13.33 19.70 9.04
N THR A 111 -12.09 19.23 8.92
CA THR A 111 -10.91 20.02 9.31
C THR A 111 -9.92 20.09 8.15
N LYS A 112 -9.62 21.32 7.69
CA LYS A 112 -8.52 21.59 6.75
C LYS A 112 -7.20 21.47 7.49
N THR A 113 -6.19 20.92 6.83
CA THR A 113 -4.85 20.71 7.39
C THR A 113 -3.81 21.70 6.84
N ASP A 114 -4.27 22.69 6.09
CA ASP A 114 -3.42 23.72 5.52
C ASP A 114 -2.86 24.65 6.61
N ALA A 115 -1.65 25.16 6.37
CA ALA A 115 -1.04 26.14 7.23
C ALA A 115 -1.86 27.47 7.21
N VAL A 116 -2.00 28.08 8.36
CA VAL A 116 -2.62 29.42 8.46
C VAL A 116 -1.70 30.43 7.77
N SER A 117 -2.27 31.25 6.90
CA SER A 117 -1.57 32.34 6.20
C SER A 117 -2.35 33.65 6.36
N ASN A 118 -1.61 34.74 6.60
CA ASN A 118 -2.19 36.08 6.64
C ASN A 118 -2.32 36.74 5.26
N THR A 119 -1.72 36.11 4.24
CA THR A 119 -1.64 36.66 2.87
C THR A 119 -2.26 35.76 1.80
N LEU A 120 -2.59 34.52 2.14
CA LEU A 120 -3.13 33.54 1.20
C LEU A 120 -4.45 32.98 1.76
N GLU A 121 -5.47 32.98 0.92
CA GLU A 121 -6.70 32.26 1.21
C GLU A 121 -6.57 30.82 0.69
N VAL A 122 -6.85 29.85 1.57
CA VAL A 122 -6.85 28.44 1.21
C VAL A 122 -8.11 28.12 0.42
N PRO A 123 -8.03 27.65 -0.84
CA PRO A 123 -9.18 27.30 -1.64
C PRO A 123 -10.00 26.17 -0.99
N ASP A 124 -11.27 26.08 -1.36
CA ASP A 124 -12.09 24.95 -0.98
C ASP A 124 -11.61 23.66 -1.65
N TRP A 125 -11.43 22.64 -0.85
CA TRP A 125 -11.04 21.31 -1.30
C TRP A 125 -11.80 20.22 -0.52
N ASN A 126 -11.67 18.97 -0.96
CA ASN A 126 -12.34 17.82 -0.35
C ASN A 126 -11.54 17.27 0.84
N TYR A 127 -11.46 18.03 1.93
CA TYR A 127 -10.65 17.71 3.13
C TYR A 127 -11.16 16.49 3.91
N ASN A 128 -12.36 16.00 3.63
CA ASN A 128 -12.84 14.71 4.13
C ASN A 128 -12.43 13.53 3.24
N GLY A 129 -11.70 13.78 2.13
CA GLY A 129 -11.17 12.76 1.26
C GLY A 129 -12.15 12.25 0.21
N ILE A 130 -12.18 10.94 0.01
CA ILE A 130 -13.02 10.27 -0.99
C ILE A 130 -14.02 9.32 -0.32
N ALA A 131 -15.13 9.03 -1.02
CA ALA A 131 -16.12 8.02 -0.63
C ALA A 131 -16.78 7.40 -1.86
N GLN A 132 -17.40 6.24 -1.72
CA GLN A 132 -18.26 5.63 -2.75
C GLN A 132 -19.73 5.99 -2.57
N VAL A 133 -20.10 6.62 -1.46
CA VAL A 133 -21.48 6.99 -1.11
C VAL A 133 -21.58 8.46 -0.74
N HIS A 134 -22.73 9.06 -1.05
CA HIS A 134 -23.06 10.42 -0.65
C HIS A 134 -23.35 10.52 0.85
N GLY A 135 -23.32 11.73 1.40
CA GLY A 135 -23.72 12.03 2.79
C GLY A 135 -22.67 12.73 3.63
N THR A 136 -21.43 12.85 3.14
CA THR A 136 -20.37 13.64 3.80
C THR A 136 -19.99 14.81 2.89
N ASN A 137 -20.09 16.04 3.41
CA ASN A 137 -19.66 17.24 2.67
C ASN A 137 -18.15 17.23 2.44
N ASN A 138 -17.66 18.01 1.49
CA ASN A 138 -16.25 18.14 1.16
C ASN A 138 -15.55 16.77 0.98
N THR A 139 -16.23 15.88 0.26
CA THR A 139 -15.81 14.53 -0.08
C THR A 139 -16.03 14.32 -1.58
N PHE A 140 -15.04 13.77 -2.25
CA PHE A 140 -15.19 13.39 -3.66
C PHE A 140 -15.83 12.00 -3.75
N ILE A 141 -16.90 11.89 -4.53
CA ILE A 141 -17.64 10.64 -4.70
C ILE A 141 -17.19 9.96 -5.99
N ALA A 142 -16.69 8.73 -5.87
CA ALA A 142 -16.30 7.92 -7.01
C ALA A 142 -16.31 6.43 -6.63
N THR A 143 -16.60 5.57 -7.62
CA THR A 143 -16.35 4.13 -7.49
C THR A 143 -14.84 3.89 -7.50
N SER A 144 -14.32 3.13 -6.55
CA SER A 144 -12.91 2.78 -6.52
C SER A 144 -12.59 1.71 -7.58
N PHE A 145 -11.35 1.71 -8.10
CA PHE A 145 -10.93 0.64 -8.99
C PHE A 145 -10.90 -0.72 -8.27
N VAL A 146 -10.72 -0.73 -6.95
CA VAL A 146 -10.73 -1.95 -6.14
C VAL A 146 -12.14 -2.57 -6.11
N GLN A 147 -13.19 -1.74 -6.03
CA GLN A 147 -14.56 -2.23 -6.16
C GLN A 147 -14.76 -2.88 -7.54
N LEU A 148 -14.23 -2.27 -8.60
CA LEU A 148 -14.31 -2.87 -9.95
C LEU A 148 -13.55 -4.19 -10.03
N LEU A 149 -12.39 -4.33 -9.39
CA LEU A 149 -11.67 -5.60 -9.30
C LEU A 149 -12.49 -6.65 -8.55
N LYS A 150 -13.06 -6.30 -7.40
CA LYS A 150 -13.94 -7.17 -6.62
C LYS A 150 -15.14 -7.65 -7.44
N ASP A 151 -15.83 -6.71 -8.12
CA ASP A 151 -17.00 -7.02 -8.95
C ASP A 151 -16.64 -7.92 -10.14
N ASN A 152 -15.35 -7.93 -10.53
CA ASN A 152 -14.80 -8.83 -11.53
C ASN A 152 -14.12 -10.07 -10.92
N GLY A 153 -14.42 -10.44 -9.67
CA GLY A 153 -14.05 -11.70 -9.06
C GLY A 153 -12.62 -11.76 -8.51
N TYR A 154 -11.95 -10.64 -8.29
CA TYR A 154 -10.70 -10.61 -7.54
C TYR A 154 -10.96 -10.67 -6.05
N HIS A 155 -10.15 -11.45 -5.33
CA HIS A 155 -10.07 -11.35 -3.88
C HIS A 155 -9.18 -10.16 -3.50
N THR A 156 -9.74 -9.18 -2.77
CA THR A 156 -9.12 -7.86 -2.56
C THR A 156 -8.61 -7.70 -1.14
N ILE A 157 -7.31 -7.40 -1.00
CA ILE A 157 -6.58 -7.35 0.27
C ILE A 157 -5.93 -5.99 0.42
N HIS A 158 -6.25 -5.30 1.51
CA HIS A 158 -5.56 -4.09 1.98
C HIS A 158 -4.64 -4.44 3.15
N CYS A 159 -3.40 -3.97 3.13
CA CYS A 159 -2.45 -4.13 4.23
C CYS A 159 -1.64 -2.85 4.43
N GLY A 160 -1.76 -2.23 5.60
CA GLY A 160 -1.02 -1.04 6.00
C GLY A 160 -1.82 0.27 5.88
N LYS A 161 -1.17 1.34 5.42
CA LYS A 161 -1.71 2.71 5.36
C LYS A 161 -2.81 2.86 4.31
N ALA A 162 -3.98 3.38 4.71
CA ALA A 162 -5.06 3.77 3.80
C ALA A 162 -5.00 5.25 3.42
N HIS A 163 -5.32 6.14 4.33
CA HIS A 163 -5.12 7.60 4.23
C HIS A 163 -5.80 8.29 3.04
N TRP A 164 -7.00 7.89 2.68
CA TRP A 164 -7.80 8.55 1.63
C TRP A 164 -9.10 9.19 2.11
N GLY A 165 -9.34 9.20 3.43
CA GLY A 165 -10.48 9.85 4.04
C GLY A 165 -10.29 10.12 5.53
N ALA A 166 -11.07 11.09 6.05
CA ALA A 166 -11.00 11.50 7.44
C ALA A 166 -11.68 10.50 8.39
N ILE A 167 -11.30 10.52 9.66
CA ILE A 167 -11.96 9.79 10.75
C ILE A 167 -13.46 10.10 10.76
N ASP A 168 -14.30 9.15 11.10
CA ASP A 168 -15.77 9.24 11.10
C ASP A 168 -16.38 9.58 9.73
N THR A 169 -15.68 9.24 8.64
CA THR A 169 -16.21 9.32 7.28
C THR A 169 -16.13 7.95 6.59
N PRO A 170 -16.89 7.71 5.51
CA PRO A 170 -16.73 6.47 4.75
C PRO A 170 -15.32 6.22 4.22
N GLY A 171 -14.55 7.31 3.98
CA GLY A 171 -13.17 7.24 3.50
C GLY A 171 -12.16 6.71 4.53
N GLU A 172 -12.54 6.55 5.78
CA GLU A 172 -11.67 6.01 6.83
C GLU A 172 -11.34 4.54 6.62
N SER A 173 -12.33 3.75 6.18
CA SER A 173 -12.23 2.30 6.17
C SER A 173 -12.04 1.72 4.77
N PRO A 174 -11.00 0.90 4.53
CA PRO A 174 -10.80 0.16 3.28
C PRO A 174 -11.98 -0.70 2.84
N TYR A 175 -12.76 -1.22 3.78
CA TYR A 175 -13.95 -2.03 3.46
C TYR A 175 -14.97 -1.26 2.60
N HIS A 176 -15.04 0.07 2.75
CA HIS A 176 -15.96 0.90 1.97
C HIS A 176 -15.49 1.13 0.53
N PHE A 177 -14.31 0.64 0.15
CA PHE A 177 -13.74 0.76 -1.20
C PHE A 177 -13.61 -0.56 -1.94
N GLY A 178 -14.27 -1.62 -1.44
CA GLY A 178 -14.26 -2.93 -2.10
C GLY A 178 -13.18 -3.88 -1.61
N PHE A 179 -12.39 -3.52 -0.62
CA PHE A 179 -11.49 -4.48 0.03
C PHE A 179 -12.28 -5.48 0.89
N GLU A 180 -11.96 -6.77 0.76
CA GLU A 180 -12.56 -7.86 1.54
C GLU A 180 -11.75 -8.17 2.81
N THR A 181 -10.47 -7.84 2.77
CA THR A 181 -9.57 -7.93 3.92
C THR A 181 -8.93 -6.58 4.17
N ASN A 182 -8.95 -6.12 5.44
CA ASN A 182 -8.24 -4.93 5.88
C ASN A 182 -7.31 -5.29 7.04
N ILE A 183 -6.02 -5.05 6.85
CA ILE A 183 -4.98 -5.24 7.85
C ILE A 183 -4.40 -3.87 8.16
N ALA A 184 -4.63 -3.36 9.36
CA ALA A 184 -4.06 -2.11 9.88
C ALA A 184 -4.39 -0.83 9.09
N GLY A 185 -5.36 -0.85 8.18
CA GLY A 185 -5.75 0.33 7.39
C GLY A 185 -6.78 1.20 8.10
N HIS A 186 -6.51 2.51 8.19
CA HIS A 186 -7.39 3.50 8.78
C HIS A 186 -7.08 4.91 8.23
N ALA A 187 -7.74 5.96 8.80
CA ALA A 187 -7.63 7.33 8.31
C ALA A 187 -6.23 7.96 8.47
N ALA A 188 -5.41 7.52 9.42
CA ALA A 188 -4.15 8.19 9.73
C ALA A 188 -3.10 7.99 8.63
N GLY A 189 -2.37 9.07 8.38
CA GLY A 189 -1.35 9.13 7.33
C GLY A 189 0.05 8.69 7.76
N GLY A 190 0.23 8.25 8.99
CA GLY A 190 1.49 7.74 9.54
C GLY A 190 1.24 6.96 10.82
N PRO A 191 2.20 6.22 11.36
CA PRO A 191 2.03 5.50 12.60
C PRO A 191 2.41 6.38 13.81
N ALA A 192 1.85 6.09 14.98
CA ALA A 192 2.32 6.68 16.23
C ALA A 192 3.75 6.20 16.57
N THR A 193 4.04 4.96 16.26
CA THR A 193 5.36 4.30 16.41
C THR A 193 5.36 2.98 15.64
N TYR A 194 6.55 2.53 15.20
CA TYR A 194 6.74 1.19 14.61
C TYR A 194 7.03 0.10 15.65
N LEU A 195 7.15 0.47 16.91
CA LEU A 195 7.62 -0.42 17.97
C LEU A 195 6.47 -1.19 18.61
N SER A 196 6.57 -2.52 18.62
CA SER A 196 5.64 -3.39 19.33
C SER A 196 5.69 -3.20 20.85
N GLU A 197 6.83 -2.77 21.40
CA GLU A 197 7.03 -2.44 22.81
C GLU A 197 6.13 -1.27 23.26
N ARG A 198 5.70 -0.44 22.31
CA ARG A 198 4.74 0.66 22.50
C ARG A 198 3.35 0.32 21.93
N ASN A 199 3.08 -0.96 21.69
CA ASN A 199 1.81 -1.47 21.17
C ASN A 199 1.34 -0.72 19.91
N TYR A 200 2.29 -0.23 19.07
CA TYR A 200 2.03 0.60 17.89
C TYR A 200 1.14 1.83 18.15
N GLY A 201 1.22 2.39 19.38
CA GLY A 201 0.49 3.59 19.78
C GLY A 201 -0.72 3.34 20.70
N TYR A 202 -0.87 2.13 21.26
CA TYR A 202 -1.89 1.83 22.25
C TYR A 202 -1.30 1.73 23.66
N ASP A 203 -2.12 2.05 24.67
CA ASP A 203 -1.76 1.80 26.07
C ASP A 203 -1.95 0.32 26.46
N GLU A 204 -1.66 -0.01 27.71
CA GLU A 204 -1.79 -1.37 28.22
C GLU A 204 -3.24 -1.87 28.31
N ALA A 205 -4.18 -0.95 28.40
CA ALA A 205 -5.62 -1.25 28.43
C ALA A 205 -6.22 -1.39 27.01
N GLY A 206 -5.41 -1.14 25.97
CA GLY A 206 -5.87 -1.20 24.58
C GLY A 206 -6.53 0.08 24.08
N ASN A 207 -6.38 1.20 24.80
CA ASN A 207 -6.89 2.48 24.33
C ASN A 207 -5.88 3.13 23.39
N SER A 208 -6.35 3.77 22.33
CA SER A 208 -5.53 4.58 21.45
C SER A 208 -4.94 5.77 22.20
N THR A 209 -3.63 5.94 22.14
CA THR A 209 -2.94 7.10 22.76
C THR A 209 -2.79 8.27 21.79
N SER A 210 -3.13 8.06 20.51
CA SER A 210 -2.96 9.03 19.45
C SER A 210 -3.88 8.72 18.28
N LEU A 211 -4.26 9.73 17.49
CA LEU A 211 -4.95 9.52 16.21
C LEU A 211 -4.13 8.69 15.20
N PHE A 212 -2.84 8.52 15.47
CA PHE A 212 -1.90 7.75 14.66
C PHE A 212 -1.65 6.33 15.19
N SER A 213 -2.38 5.88 16.22
CA SER A 213 -2.29 4.50 16.71
C SER A 213 -2.77 3.53 15.63
N VAL A 214 -1.98 2.48 15.35
CA VAL A 214 -2.25 1.56 14.25
C VAL A 214 -3.03 0.34 14.73
N PRO A 215 -4.28 0.14 14.28
CA PRO A 215 -5.17 -0.93 14.75
C PRO A 215 -4.84 -2.29 14.10
N GLY A 216 -5.40 -3.36 14.68
CA GLY A 216 -5.43 -4.71 14.05
C GLY A 216 -4.12 -5.48 14.14
N LEU A 217 -3.15 -5.02 14.96
CA LEU A 217 -1.86 -5.67 15.18
C LEU A 217 -1.66 -6.08 16.64
N GLU A 218 -2.72 -6.22 17.42
CA GLU A 218 -2.70 -6.47 18.88
C GLU A 218 -1.90 -7.71 19.25
N LYS A 219 -1.94 -8.76 18.41
CA LYS A 219 -1.18 -10.01 18.63
C LYS A 219 0.33 -9.86 18.57
N TYR A 220 0.83 -8.73 18.06
CA TYR A 220 2.25 -8.40 17.99
C TYR A 220 2.71 -7.46 19.11
N TRP A 221 1.81 -6.98 19.96
CA TRP A 221 2.17 -6.09 21.06
C TRP A 221 3.19 -6.75 21.98
N ARG A 222 4.26 -6.01 22.31
CA ARG A 222 5.35 -6.45 23.20
C ARG A 222 6.11 -7.72 22.75
N THR A 223 6.03 -8.06 21.47
CA THR A 223 6.72 -9.25 20.94
C THR A 223 8.13 -8.97 20.42
N GLY A 224 8.54 -7.70 20.32
CA GLY A 224 9.76 -7.30 19.61
C GLY A 224 9.59 -7.24 18.08
N THR A 225 8.40 -7.53 17.55
CA THR A 225 8.14 -7.51 16.11
C THR A 225 7.97 -6.06 15.64
N PHE A 226 8.80 -5.64 14.71
CA PHE A 226 8.70 -4.31 14.10
C PHE A 226 7.47 -4.22 13.20
N MET A 227 6.79 -3.04 13.12
CA MET A 227 5.53 -2.91 12.38
C MET A 227 5.62 -3.38 10.93
N THR A 228 6.69 -3.01 10.22
CA THR A 228 6.90 -3.43 8.82
C THR A 228 6.92 -4.97 8.70
N GLU A 229 7.54 -5.65 9.66
CA GLU A 229 7.55 -7.11 9.73
C GLU A 229 6.16 -7.67 10.06
N ALA A 230 5.45 -7.09 11.02
CA ALA A 230 4.10 -7.52 11.39
C ALA A 230 3.14 -7.43 10.19
N LEU A 231 3.15 -6.31 9.46
CA LEU A 231 2.37 -6.13 8.25
C LEU A 231 2.73 -7.16 7.18
N THR A 232 4.02 -7.44 6.97
CA THR A 232 4.47 -8.46 6.01
C THR A 232 3.95 -9.85 6.37
N GLN A 233 4.08 -10.24 7.63
CA GLN A 233 3.57 -11.54 8.12
C GLN A 233 2.05 -11.67 7.92
N GLU A 234 1.29 -10.60 8.16
CA GLU A 234 -0.15 -10.62 7.93
C GLU A 234 -0.52 -10.63 6.45
N ALA A 235 0.21 -9.89 5.62
CA ALA A 235 0.02 -9.94 4.17
C ALA A 235 0.24 -11.35 3.61
N LEU A 236 1.31 -12.04 4.04
CA LEU A 236 1.60 -13.42 3.62
C LEU A 236 0.51 -14.39 4.06
N LYS A 237 -0.01 -14.27 5.29
CA LYS A 237 -1.16 -15.08 5.76
C LYS A 237 -2.44 -14.80 4.94
N ALA A 238 -2.66 -13.54 4.56
CA ALA A 238 -3.79 -13.18 3.71
C ALA A 238 -3.65 -13.76 2.30
N LEU A 239 -2.44 -13.77 1.74
CA LEU A 239 -2.14 -14.42 0.46
C LEU A 239 -2.33 -15.94 0.52
N ASP A 240 -1.87 -16.61 1.61
CA ASP A 240 -2.12 -18.04 1.85
C ASP A 240 -3.61 -18.37 1.88
N LYS A 241 -4.42 -17.45 2.42
CA LYS A 241 -5.87 -17.57 2.45
C LYS A 241 -6.47 -17.34 1.07
N ALA A 242 -6.03 -16.29 0.35
CA ALA A 242 -6.51 -15.95 -0.98
C ALA A 242 -6.28 -17.09 -1.98
N LYS A 243 -5.10 -17.72 -1.95
CA LYS A 243 -4.76 -18.86 -2.80
C LYS A 243 -5.76 -20.01 -2.70
N LYS A 244 -6.40 -20.21 -1.54
CA LYS A 244 -7.41 -21.27 -1.34
C LYS A 244 -8.73 -21.02 -2.06
N TYR A 245 -9.00 -19.77 -2.47
CA TYR A 245 -10.24 -19.41 -3.15
C TYR A 245 -10.22 -19.72 -4.65
N ASN A 246 -9.05 -20.06 -5.23
CA ASN A 246 -8.87 -20.27 -6.66
C ASN A 246 -9.41 -19.10 -7.51
N GLN A 247 -9.14 -17.88 -7.05
CA GLN A 247 -9.49 -16.59 -7.65
C GLN A 247 -8.23 -15.75 -7.78
N PRO A 248 -8.12 -14.87 -8.77
CA PRO A 248 -7.04 -13.91 -8.79
C PRO A 248 -7.16 -12.97 -7.59
N PHE A 249 -6.04 -12.53 -7.04
CA PHE A 249 -6.03 -11.60 -5.92
C PHE A 249 -5.45 -10.23 -6.31
N TYR A 250 -5.90 -9.22 -5.59
CA TYR A 250 -5.29 -7.90 -5.55
C TYR A 250 -4.80 -7.62 -4.13
N LEU A 251 -3.50 -7.47 -3.97
CA LEU A 251 -2.88 -7.03 -2.72
C LEU A 251 -2.43 -5.56 -2.85
N TYR A 252 -3.03 -4.68 -2.06
CA TYR A 252 -2.52 -3.33 -1.82
C TYR A 252 -1.65 -3.37 -0.58
N MET A 253 -0.33 -3.64 -0.79
CA MET A 253 0.67 -3.61 0.27
C MET A 253 1.18 -2.19 0.43
N SER A 254 0.57 -1.46 1.34
CA SER A 254 0.81 -0.04 1.56
C SER A 254 1.51 0.17 2.89
N HIS A 255 2.84 0.14 2.89
CA HIS A 255 3.61 0.33 4.11
C HIS A 255 3.42 1.72 4.72
N TYR A 256 3.51 1.81 6.05
CA TYR A 256 3.76 3.06 6.75
C TYR A 256 5.23 3.49 6.64
N ALA A 257 6.14 2.55 6.40
CA ALA A 257 7.55 2.82 6.16
C ALA A 257 7.70 3.54 4.79
N ILE A 258 8.55 4.53 4.74
CA ILE A 258 9.56 5.00 5.68
C ILE A 258 9.17 6.34 6.36
N HIS A 259 7.88 6.58 6.50
CA HIS A 259 7.33 7.81 7.14
C HIS A 259 7.78 7.95 8.59
N VAL A 260 7.87 9.20 9.08
CA VAL A 260 8.11 9.49 10.50
C VAL A 260 7.03 8.90 11.41
N PRO A 261 7.36 8.51 12.68
CA PRO A 261 8.66 8.66 13.36
C PRO A 261 9.72 7.71 12.79
N ILE A 262 11.00 8.10 12.89
CA ILE A 262 12.11 7.26 12.44
C ILE A 262 12.53 6.34 13.59
N ASP A 263 11.71 5.34 13.86
CA ASP A 263 12.06 4.28 14.82
C ASP A 263 13.05 3.31 14.18
N LYS A 264 14.01 2.82 14.96
CA LYS A 264 15.02 1.87 14.46
C LYS A 264 14.47 0.46 14.34
N ASP A 265 14.60 -0.13 13.17
CA ASP A 265 14.40 -1.58 12.99
C ASP A 265 15.67 -2.31 13.46
N VAL A 266 15.58 -2.93 14.61
CA VAL A 266 16.75 -3.58 15.27
C VAL A 266 17.35 -4.73 14.44
N ARG A 267 16.59 -5.29 13.48
CA ARG A 267 17.06 -6.35 12.59
C ARG A 267 18.20 -5.88 11.67
N PHE A 268 18.22 -4.58 11.34
CA PHE A 268 19.14 -3.99 10.36
C PHE A 268 19.98 -2.84 10.93
N TYR A 269 19.56 -2.19 12.01
CA TYR A 269 20.15 -0.98 12.57
C TYR A 269 21.67 -1.09 12.84
N ASP A 270 22.09 -2.15 13.52
CA ASP A 270 23.48 -2.32 13.94
C ASP A 270 24.46 -2.43 12.76
N LYS A 271 24.00 -2.96 11.62
CA LYS A 271 24.80 -3.02 10.39
C LYS A 271 25.16 -1.62 9.90
N TYR A 272 24.21 -0.71 9.90
CA TYR A 272 24.41 0.67 9.47
C TYR A 272 25.23 1.47 10.48
N LYS A 273 25.11 1.16 11.77
CA LYS A 273 26.01 1.72 12.79
C LYS A 273 27.46 1.31 12.56
N LYS A 274 27.71 0.05 12.20
CA LYS A 274 29.05 -0.44 11.86
C LYS A 274 29.61 0.18 10.58
N LYS A 275 28.77 0.63 9.66
CA LYS A 275 29.14 1.44 8.49
C LYS A 275 29.48 2.89 8.84
N GLY A 276 29.34 3.32 10.07
CA GLY A 276 29.69 4.67 10.55
C GLY A 276 28.57 5.70 10.46
N LEU A 277 27.32 5.29 10.19
CA LEU A 277 26.20 6.23 10.17
C LEU A 277 25.88 6.70 11.59
N SER A 278 25.36 7.95 11.70
CA SER A 278 24.77 8.45 12.94
C SER A 278 23.58 7.58 13.39
N ASP A 279 23.10 7.76 14.61
CA ASP A 279 21.95 7.01 15.11
C ASP A 279 20.69 7.24 14.28
N LYS A 280 20.43 8.48 13.85
CA LYS A 280 19.28 8.82 13.03
C LYS A 280 19.38 8.27 11.63
N GLU A 281 20.56 8.39 11.00
CA GLU A 281 20.77 7.88 9.64
C GLU A 281 20.77 6.33 9.60
N ALA A 282 21.29 5.68 10.65
CA ALA A 282 21.20 4.23 10.79
C ALA A 282 19.76 3.75 11.01
N ALA A 283 18.96 4.49 11.79
CA ALA A 283 17.55 4.20 11.98
C ALA A 283 16.78 4.35 10.66
N TYR A 284 17.01 5.44 9.93
CA TYR A 284 16.39 5.64 8.62
C TYR A 284 16.75 4.54 7.62
N ALA A 285 18.04 4.20 7.52
CA ALA A 285 18.50 3.11 6.65
C ALA A 285 17.88 1.75 7.04
N SER A 286 17.67 1.52 8.34
CA SER A 286 17.03 0.30 8.81
C SER A 286 15.54 0.19 8.42
N LEU A 287 14.81 1.32 8.35
CA LEU A 287 13.44 1.37 7.83
C LEU A 287 13.39 1.00 6.34
N ILE A 288 14.33 1.54 5.56
CA ILE A 288 14.45 1.24 4.11
C ILE A 288 14.70 -0.24 3.89
N GLU A 289 15.65 -0.82 4.61
CA GLU A 289 15.98 -2.24 4.44
C GLU A 289 14.86 -3.16 4.96
N GLY A 290 14.17 -2.78 6.03
CA GLY A 290 12.98 -3.50 6.50
C GLY A 290 11.85 -3.53 5.47
N MET A 291 11.66 -2.43 4.75
CA MET A 291 10.72 -2.34 3.64
C MET A 291 11.16 -3.21 2.46
N ASP A 292 12.44 -3.14 2.06
CA ASP A 292 12.99 -3.99 0.99
C ASP A 292 12.89 -5.49 1.33
N LYS A 293 13.15 -5.86 2.59
CA LYS A 293 12.94 -7.23 3.07
C LYS A 293 11.50 -7.68 2.89
N SER A 294 10.52 -6.82 3.17
CA SER A 294 9.10 -7.10 2.96
C SER A 294 8.79 -7.39 1.48
N LEU A 295 9.34 -6.60 0.57
CA LEU A 295 9.23 -6.85 -0.86
C LEU A 295 9.79 -8.22 -1.22
N GLY A 296 10.98 -8.56 -0.69
CA GLY A 296 11.62 -9.85 -0.89
C GLY A 296 10.76 -11.02 -0.41
N ASP A 297 10.21 -10.93 0.80
CA ASP A 297 9.36 -11.97 1.39
C ASP A 297 8.09 -12.23 0.55
N ILE A 298 7.49 -11.19 0.00
CA ILE A 298 6.32 -11.31 -0.89
C ILE A 298 6.72 -11.93 -2.22
N MET A 299 7.85 -11.52 -2.82
CA MET A 299 8.35 -12.12 -4.06
C MET A 299 8.71 -13.60 -3.88
N ASP A 300 9.35 -13.96 -2.77
CA ASP A 300 9.69 -15.34 -2.44
C ASP A 300 8.43 -16.19 -2.18
N TRP A 301 7.38 -15.59 -1.60
CA TRP A 301 6.08 -16.25 -1.48
C TRP A 301 5.48 -16.57 -2.85
N LEU A 302 5.53 -15.63 -3.80
CA LEU A 302 5.04 -15.83 -5.17
C LEU A 302 5.77 -16.98 -5.85
N GLU A 303 7.09 -17.02 -5.79
CA GLU A 303 7.92 -18.09 -6.36
C GLU A 303 7.59 -19.45 -5.72
N LYS A 304 7.60 -19.51 -4.40
CA LYS A 304 7.33 -20.73 -3.63
C LYS A 304 5.95 -21.32 -3.90
N ASN A 305 4.98 -20.48 -4.21
CA ASN A 305 3.60 -20.86 -4.41
C ASN A 305 3.23 -21.06 -5.88
N GLY A 306 4.16 -20.84 -6.83
CA GLY A 306 3.90 -20.96 -8.26
C GLY A 306 3.03 -19.85 -8.84
N GLU A 307 2.98 -18.70 -8.16
CA GLU A 307 2.16 -17.54 -8.56
C GLU A 307 2.99 -16.45 -9.28
N ALA A 308 4.32 -16.61 -9.31
CA ALA A 308 5.22 -15.56 -9.79
C ALA A 308 5.00 -15.20 -11.26
N ASP A 309 4.77 -16.19 -12.14
CA ASP A 309 4.61 -15.96 -13.57
C ASP A 309 3.26 -15.33 -13.93
N ASN A 310 2.24 -15.50 -13.07
CA ASN A 310 0.90 -14.92 -13.26
C ASN A 310 0.62 -13.75 -12.31
N THR A 311 1.64 -13.01 -11.89
CA THR A 311 1.47 -11.86 -10.98
C THR A 311 2.13 -10.61 -11.54
N ILE A 312 1.37 -9.52 -11.57
CA ILE A 312 1.87 -8.17 -11.79
C ILE A 312 2.32 -7.62 -10.46
N VAL A 313 3.59 -7.22 -10.34
CA VAL A 313 4.12 -6.52 -9.16
C VAL A 313 4.47 -5.10 -9.55
N ILE A 314 3.83 -4.13 -8.91
CA ILE A 314 4.06 -2.70 -9.09
C ILE A 314 4.64 -2.17 -7.77
N PHE A 315 5.87 -1.69 -7.81
CA PHE A 315 6.53 -0.99 -6.71
C PHE A 315 6.54 0.50 -7.02
N MET A 316 6.13 1.34 -6.05
CA MET A 316 6.25 2.80 -6.17
C MET A 316 6.22 3.49 -4.80
N SER A 317 6.66 4.76 -4.75
CA SER A 317 6.42 5.67 -3.63
C SER A 317 5.14 6.48 -3.84
N ASP A 318 4.56 7.00 -2.76
CA ASP A 318 3.37 7.84 -2.84
C ASP A 318 3.67 9.33 -3.03
N ASN A 319 4.87 9.77 -2.69
CA ASN A 319 5.40 11.11 -2.90
C ASN A 319 6.92 11.13 -2.67
N GLY A 320 7.57 12.23 -2.97
CA GLY A 320 9.00 12.41 -2.74
C GLY A 320 9.40 12.28 -1.28
N GLY A 321 10.65 11.96 -1.06
CA GLY A 321 11.20 11.71 0.26
C GLY A 321 11.04 12.90 1.19
N TYR A 322 10.61 12.60 2.42
CA TYR A 322 10.50 13.52 3.53
C TYR A 322 11.38 13.02 4.66
N ALA A 323 12.20 13.84 5.21
CA ALA A 323 12.86 13.58 6.48
C ALA A 323 13.80 14.73 6.86
N THR A 324 13.33 15.93 6.78
CA THR A 324 14.25 17.05 6.85
C THR A 324 13.69 18.16 7.69
N GLY A 325 14.55 18.87 8.39
CA GLY A 325 14.18 20.02 9.20
C GLY A 325 13.37 19.71 10.46
N SER A 326 12.94 18.48 10.66
CA SER A 326 12.14 18.04 11.81
C SER A 326 12.96 17.44 12.95
N GLY A 327 14.28 17.37 12.80
CA GLY A 327 15.17 16.72 13.76
C GLY A 327 15.22 15.18 13.68
N TRP A 328 14.51 14.57 12.74
CA TRP A 328 14.53 13.12 12.52
C TRP A 328 15.77 12.62 11.79
N ARG A 329 16.42 13.47 10.97
CA ARG A 329 17.61 13.18 10.18
C ARG A 329 18.74 14.14 10.51
N ASP A 330 19.98 13.74 10.28
CA ASP A 330 21.18 14.58 10.38
C ASP A 330 21.67 15.07 9.01
N GLU A 331 21.20 14.46 7.93
CA GLU A 331 21.52 14.87 6.57
C GLU A 331 20.89 16.22 6.19
N PRO A 332 21.50 16.97 5.27
CA PRO A 332 20.89 18.16 4.70
C PRO A 332 19.52 17.89 4.07
N LEU A 333 18.72 18.95 3.93
CA LEU A 333 17.37 18.87 3.36
C LEU A 333 17.37 18.22 1.98
N TYR A 334 16.45 17.27 1.78
CA TYR A 334 16.13 16.65 0.48
C TYR A 334 17.24 15.81 -0.17
N THR A 335 18.25 15.39 0.58
CA THR A 335 19.36 14.57 0.05
C THR A 335 18.86 13.26 -0.56
N GLN A 336 17.79 12.69 -0.02
CA GLN A 336 17.12 11.49 -0.53
C GLN A 336 16.47 11.68 -1.91
N ASN A 337 16.35 12.91 -2.40
CA ASN A 337 15.79 13.21 -3.72
C ASN A 337 16.83 13.71 -4.72
N PHE A 338 18.09 13.91 -4.28
CA PHE A 338 19.13 14.46 -5.13
C PHE A 338 19.31 13.66 -6.45
N PRO A 339 19.48 14.30 -7.63
CA PRO A 339 19.64 15.73 -7.90
C PRO A 339 18.33 16.50 -8.07
N LEU A 340 17.19 15.88 -7.82
CA LEU A 340 15.88 16.51 -7.94
C LEU A 340 15.74 17.62 -6.90
N LYS A 341 15.11 18.72 -7.29
CA LYS A 341 14.89 19.88 -6.40
C LYS A 341 13.78 19.58 -5.40
N CYS A 342 14.00 19.91 -4.13
CA CYS A 342 13.05 19.80 -3.03
C CYS A 342 12.64 18.33 -2.71
N GLY A 343 11.47 18.15 -2.09
CA GLY A 343 10.92 16.87 -1.66
C GLY A 343 9.44 16.98 -1.35
N LYS A 344 8.92 16.07 -0.51
CA LYS A 344 7.51 15.99 -0.09
C LYS A 344 6.88 17.38 0.16
N GLY A 345 5.67 17.58 -0.35
CA GLY A 345 4.92 18.83 -0.25
C GLY A 345 5.28 19.88 -1.29
N SER A 346 6.25 19.62 -2.15
CA SER A 346 6.73 20.54 -3.18
C SER A 346 6.23 20.13 -4.58
N ALA A 347 5.91 21.11 -5.42
CA ALA A 347 5.58 20.89 -6.83
C ALA A 347 6.83 20.70 -7.72
N TYR A 348 8.04 20.74 -7.15
CA TYR A 348 9.27 20.43 -7.88
C TYR A 348 9.47 18.91 -8.00
N GLU A 349 10.36 18.53 -8.92
CA GLU A 349 10.65 17.11 -9.24
C GLU A 349 10.90 16.23 -8.01
N GLY A 350 11.62 16.71 -7.00
CA GLY A 350 11.88 15.95 -5.78
C GLY A 350 10.65 15.68 -4.91
N GLY A 351 9.54 16.40 -5.14
CA GLY A 351 8.28 16.16 -4.42
C GLY A 351 7.31 15.24 -5.14
N ILE A 352 7.44 15.11 -6.47
CA ILE A 352 6.42 14.46 -7.31
C ILE A 352 6.98 13.32 -8.19
N ARG A 353 8.30 13.21 -8.38
CA ARG A 353 8.93 12.17 -9.19
C ARG A 353 9.39 11.02 -8.30
N GLU A 354 8.90 9.82 -8.60
CA GLU A 354 8.94 8.69 -7.69
C GLU A 354 9.74 7.52 -8.25
N PRO A 355 10.40 6.71 -7.39
CA PRO A 355 10.91 5.43 -7.81
C PRO A 355 9.73 4.50 -8.15
N MET A 356 9.76 3.93 -9.36
CA MET A 356 8.73 2.99 -9.79
C MET A 356 9.34 1.83 -10.58
N ILE A 357 8.93 0.62 -10.25
CA ILE A 357 9.34 -0.62 -10.94
C ILE A 357 8.10 -1.46 -11.20
N VAL A 358 7.97 -2.02 -12.39
CA VAL A 358 6.90 -2.94 -12.76
C VAL A 358 7.47 -4.25 -13.26
N ARG A 359 7.09 -5.35 -12.61
CA ARG A 359 7.34 -6.71 -13.07
C ARG A 359 6.03 -7.33 -13.55
N TRP A 360 6.00 -7.77 -14.78
CA TRP A 360 4.89 -8.52 -15.36
C TRP A 360 5.47 -9.53 -16.37
N PRO A 361 5.74 -10.76 -15.94
CA PRO A 361 6.33 -11.79 -16.79
C PRO A 361 5.57 -11.95 -18.11
N SER A 362 6.29 -12.24 -19.18
CA SER A 362 5.75 -12.38 -20.54
C SER A 362 5.15 -11.11 -21.18
N THR A 363 5.04 -10.00 -20.46
CA THR A 363 4.46 -8.74 -20.96
C THR A 363 5.46 -7.58 -20.86
N VAL A 364 6.14 -7.44 -19.74
CA VAL A 364 7.17 -6.42 -19.52
C VAL A 364 8.55 -7.04 -19.71
N GLN A 365 9.39 -6.40 -20.53
CA GLN A 365 10.75 -6.88 -20.79
C GLN A 365 11.60 -6.74 -19.52
N PRO A 366 12.26 -7.81 -19.04
CA PRO A 366 13.13 -7.74 -17.88
C PRO A 366 14.36 -6.86 -18.10
N GLY A 367 14.77 -6.14 -17.05
CA GLY A 367 16.02 -5.34 -17.04
C GLY A 367 15.98 -4.09 -17.91
N THR A 368 14.82 -3.49 -18.16
CA THR A 368 14.65 -2.28 -18.98
C THR A 368 14.20 -1.07 -18.16
#